data_5a2262719a906ca6fcff29adaab0dc91
#
_entry.id   5a2262719a906ca6fcff29adaab0dc91
#
_cell.length_a   1.000
_cell.length_b   1.000
_cell.length_c   1.000
_cell.angle_alpha   90.00
_cell.angle_beta   90.00
_cell.angle_gamma   90.00
#
_symmetry.space_group_name_H-M   'P 1'
#
loop_
_entity.id
_entity.type
_entity.pdbx_description
1 polymer ?
#
loop_
_entity_poly.entity_id
_entity_poly.type
_entity_poly.pdbx_seq_one_letter_code
_entity_poly.pdbx_strand_id
1 'polypeptide(L)'
;MKRFFLLAIAFSLSVSAFAQSDEETITSTVNDFLEGGTNGEVERFRGAFLKDAVQRAVGNNGVTGMTVESLASKIKPGQKMDRSTRILSISYANNAATAITETEYATNKIIDMLNLLKVGNDWKIVSRVYSRVGLDESLATLGETKSVSKPTAAKSKAAAPAPKKKVVADDGW
;
A
#
# COMPACT_ATOMS: atom_id res chain seq x y z
N MET A 1 -4.18 -37.39 61.42
CA MET A 1 -3.31 -37.14 60.23
C MET A 1 -4.23 -36.72 59.10
N LYS A 2 -4.35 -35.42 58.87
CA LYS A 2 -5.21 -34.82 57.81
C LYS A 2 -4.33 -34.54 56.61
N ARG A 3 -4.58 -35.25 55.49
CA ARG A 3 -3.90 -35.05 54.21
C ARG A 3 -4.58 -33.90 53.47
N PHE A 4 -3.90 -32.74 53.37
CA PHE A 4 -4.31 -31.63 52.51
C PHE A 4 -3.92 -31.96 51.07
N PHE A 5 -4.90 -32.16 50.19
CA PHE A 5 -4.74 -32.19 48.74
C PHE A 5 -4.73 -30.75 48.24
N LEU A 6 -3.58 -30.24 47.89
CA LEU A 6 -3.42 -28.96 47.14
C LEU A 6 -3.68 -29.24 45.67
N LEU A 7 -4.85 -28.87 45.18
CA LEU A 7 -5.22 -28.86 43.77
C LEU A 7 -4.65 -27.57 43.14
N ALA A 8 -3.49 -27.68 42.49
CA ALA A 8 -2.93 -26.58 41.68
C ALA A 8 -3.69 -26.54 40.36
N ILE A 9 -4.64 -25.61 40.24
CA ILE A 9 -5.27 -25.27 38.96
C ILE A 9 -4.28 -24.40 38.19
N ALA A 10 -3.58 -25.01 37.24
CA ALA A 10 -2.79 -24.30 36.23
C ALA A 10 -3.77 -23.63 35.25
N PHE A 11 -4.02 -22.35 35.45
CA PHE A 11 -4.78 -21.50 34.52
C PHE A 11 -3.85 -21.14 33.37
N SER A 12 -3.86 -21.98 32.33
CA SER A 12 -3.17 -21.69 31.07
C SER A 12 -3.92 -20.56 30.35
N LEU A 13 -3.41 -19.34 30.49
CA LEU A 13 -3.79 -18.19 29.67
C LEU A 13 -3.32 -18.48 28.23
N SER A 14 -4.21 -19.04 27.41
CA SER A 14 -4.00 -19.11 25.96
C SER A 14 -4.09 -17.69 25.42
N VAL A 15 -2.96 -17.03 25.24
CA VAL A 15 -2.86 -15.77 24.48
C VAL A 15 -3.08 -16.15 23.01
N SER A 16 -4.31 -16.02 22.54
CA SER A 16 -4.60 -16.09 21.11
C SER A 16 -3.94 -14.89 20.45
N ALA A 17 -2.79 -15.08 19.85
CA ALA A 17 -2.21 -14.10 18.97
C ALA A 17 -3.12 -14.01 17.73
N PHE A 18 -3.98 -12.99 17.70
CA PHE A 18 -4.74 -12.66 16.50
C PHE A 18 -3.73 -12.19 15.45
N ALA A 19 -3.50 -12.99 14.43
CA ALA A 19 -2.75 -12.54 13.27
C ALA A 19 -3.57 -11.41 12.61
N GLN A 20 -2.96 -10.24 12.50
CA GLN A 20 -3.56 -9.10 11.84
C GLN A 20 -3.80 -9.43 10.35
N SER A 21 -4.94 -9.07 9.80
CA SER A 21 -5.25 -9.32 8.39
C SER A 21 -4.34 -8.51 7.47
N ASP A 22 -4.16 -8.97 6.23
CA ASP A 22 -3.39 -8.22 5.24
C ASP A 22 -3.98 -6.83 5.00
N GLU A 23 -5.30 -6.70 4.99
CA GLU A 23 -5.96 -5.40 4.84
C GLU A 23 -5.64 -4.45 6.00
N GLU A 24 -5.65 -4.94 7.24
CA GLU A 24 -5.29 -4.12 8.41
C GLU A 24 -3.82 -3.69 8.37
N THR A 25 -2.91 -4.59 8.00
CA THR A 25 -1.48 -4.27 7.90
C THR A 25 -1.16 -3.33 6.75
N ILE A 26 -1.83 -3.45 5.60
CA ILE A 26 -1.75 -2.48 4.50
C ILE A 26 -2.27 -1.12 4.97
N THR A 27 -3.44 -1.09 5.62
CA THR A 27 -4.04 0.14 6.16
C THR A 27 -3.10 0.82 7.15
N SER A 28 -2.48 0.06 8.06
CA SER A 28 -1.49 0.58 9.00
C SER A 28 -0.30 1.21 8.29
N THR A 29 0.28 0.53 7.29
CA THR A 29 1.41 1.04 6.50
C THR A 29 1.05 2.33 5.76
N VAL A 30 -0.14 2.40 5.16
CA VAL A 30 -0.62 3.61 4.46
C VAL A 30 -0.83 4.76 5.45
N ASN A 31 -1.38 4.49 6.64
CA ASN A 31 -1.52 5.49 7.70
C ASN A 31 -0.16 5.96 8.24
N ASP A 32 0.84 5.10 8.34
CA ASP A 32 2.20 5.50 8.72
C ASP A 32 2.81 6.50 7.73
N PHE A 33 2.55 6.31 6.44
CA PHE A 33 2.90 7.31 5.42
C PHE A 33 2.12 8.64 5.62
N LEU A 34 0.80 8.58 5.73
CA LEU A 34 -0.06 9.76 5.78
C LEU A 34 0.15 10.56 7.08
N GLU A 35 0.02 9.88 8.21
CA GLU A 35 0.09 10.50 9.54
C GLU A 35 1.54 10.83 9.92
N GLY A 36 2.51 9.96 9.60
CA GLY A 36 3.92 10.23 9.80
C GLY A 36 4.33 11.52 9.11
N GLY A 37 3.90 11.72 7.85
CA GLY A 37 4.13 12.97 7.13
C GLY A 37 3.35 14.16 7.71
N THR A 38 2.13 13.95 8.20
CA THR A 38 1.28 15.01 8.74
C THR A 38 1.74 15.49 10.11
N ASN A 39 2.15 14.56 10.97
CA ASN A 39 2.51 14.88 12.37
C ASN A 39 4.00 15.18 12.56
N GLY A 40 4.81 15.14 11.49
CA GLY A 40 6.26 15.32 11.60
C GLY A 40 6.98 14.12 12.23
N GLU A 41 6.40 12.91 12.14
CA GLU A 41 6.94 11.66 12.67
C GLU A 41 7.82 11.00 11.58
N VAL A 42 9.02 11.54 11.38
CA VAL A 42 9.90 11.24 10.23
C VAL A 42 10.22 9.74 10.14
N GLU A 43 10.51 9.09 11.25
CA GLU A 43 10.85 7.67 11.25
C GLU A 43 9.64 6.77 10.96
N ARG A 44 8.47 7.14 11.44
CA ARG A 44 7.19 6.49 11.11
C ARG A 44 6.93 6.58 9.60
N PHE A 45 7.10 7.79 9.04
CA PHE A 45 6.99 8.02 7.61
C PHE A 45 7.96 7.15 6.79
N ARG A 46 9.26 7.12 7.18
CA ARG A 46 10.27 6.28 6.52
C ARG A 46 9.93 4.80 6.60
N GLY A 47 9.47 4.36 7.77
CA GLY A 47 9.12 2.97 8.03
C GLY A 47 8.02 2.41 7.13
N ALA A 48 7.16 3.27 6.58
CA ALA A 48 6.11 2.88 5.64
C ALA A 48 6.66 2.45 4.27
N PHE A 49 7.87 2.88 3.91
CA PHE A 49 8.43 2.66 2.58
C PHE A 49 9.50 1.56 2.54
N LEU A 50 9.65 0.95 1.37
CA LEU A 50 10.87 0.22 1.05
C LEU A 50 12.01 1.24 0.82
N LYS A 51 13.23 0.88 1.20
CA LYS A 51 14.37 1.82 1.22
C LYS A 51 14.67 2.48 -0.13
N ASP A 52 14.46 1.76 -1.22
CA ASP A 52 14.67 2.20 -2.60
C ASP A 52 13.38 2.70 -3.28
N ALA A 53 12.31 2.85 -2.53
CA ALA A 53 11.04 3.36 -3.05
C ALA A 53 11.21 4.76 -3.65
N VAL A 54 10.45 5.02 -4.71
CA VAL A 54 10.47 6.30 -5.44
C VAL A 54 9.08 6.90 -5.53
N GLN A 55 9.03 8.22 -5.51
CA GLN A 55 7.83 8.94 -5.92
C GLN A 55 8.03 9.61 -7.27
N ARG A 56 6.94 9.73 -8.04
CA ARG A 56 6.94 10.44 -9.32
C ARG A 56 5.66 11.25 -9.49
N ALA A 57 5.79 12.35 -10.20
CA ALA A 57 4.66 13.20 -10.62
C ALA A 57 5.01 13.91 -11.91
N VAL A 58 4.00 14.45 -12.58
CA VAL A 58 4.19 15.38 -13.69
C VAL A 58 4.22 16.80 -13.14
N GLY A 59 5.33 17.50 -13.35
CA GLY A 59 5.47 18.91 -13.06
C GLY A 59 5.52 19.74 -14.34
N ASN A 60 5.74 21.05 -14.22
CA ASN A 60 5.77 21.98 -15.36
C ASN A 60 6.85 21.63 -16.40
N ASN A 61 7.96 21.04 -15.97
CA ASN A 61 9.08 20.67 -16.82
C ASN A 61 9.15 19.16 -17.14
N GLY A 62 8.02 18.45 -17.06
CA GLY A 62 7.93 17.02 -17.32
C GLY A 62 7.89 16.18 -16.05
N VAL A 63 8.28 14.89 -16.18
CA VAL A 63 8.25 13.95 -15.05
C VAL A 63 9.34 14.31 -14.04
N THR A 64 8.92 14.47 -12.79
CA THR A 64 9.81 14.65 -11.64
C THR A 64 9.84 13.39 -10.77
N GLY A 65 10.94 13.14 -10.09
CA GLY A 65 11.10 12.01 -9.18
C GLY A 65 11.88 12.39 -7.93
N MET A 66 11.63 11.65 -6.85
CA MET A 66 12.27 11.88 -5.56
C MET A 66 12.37 10.57 -4.79
N THR A 67 13.50 10.35 -4.12
CA THR A 67 13.66 9.22 -3.21
C THR A 67 12.90 9.45 -1.89
N VAL A 68 12.65 8.39 -1.16
CA VAL A 68 12.04 8.46 0.18
C VAL A 68 12.86 9.35 1.11
N GLU A 69 14.19 9.24 1.09
CA GLU A 69 15.07 10.05 1.93
C GLU A 69 14.95 11.54 1.61
N SER A 70 14.92 11.90 0.32
CA SER A 70 14.69 13.29 -0.10
C SER A 70 13.30 13.78 0.28
N LEU A 71 12.31 12.90 0.34
CA LEU A 71 10.97 13.26 0.77
C LEU A 71 10.90 13.44 2.28
N ALA A 72 11.48 12.51 3.03
CA ALA A 72 11.55 12.54 4.49
C ALA A 72 12.32 13.77 5.01
N SER A 73 13.39 14.19 4.33
CA SER A 73 14.16 15.40 4.71
C SER A 73 13.37 16.71 4.62
N LYS A 74 12.22 16.72 3.94
CA LYS A 74 11.32 17.87 3.88
C LYS A 74 10.32 17.93 5.03
N ILE A 75 10.19 16.84 5.78
CA ILE A 75 9.32 16.77 6.95
C ILE A 75 10.05 17.43 8.12
N LYS A 76 9.42 18.42 8.74
CA LYS A 76 9.95 19.05 9.94
C LYS A 76 9.60 18.20 11.16
N PRO A 77 10.60 17.64 11.88
CA PRO A 77 10.33 16.76 13.01
C PRO A 77 9.44 17.42 14.07
N GLY A 78 8.39 16.70 14.48
CA GLY A 78 7.46 17.15 15.52
C GLY A 78 6.54 18.31 15.12
N GLN A 79 6.63 18.80 13.88
CA GLN A 79 5.74 19.86 13.41
C GLN A 79 4.55 19.27 12.65
N LYS A 80 3.36 19.44 13.22
CA LYS A 80 2.11 19.05 12.55
C LYS A 80 1.81 19.97 11.38
N MET A 81 1.47 19.39 10.23
CA MET A 81 1.00 20.13 9.05
C MET A 81 -0.51 20.33 9.12
N ASP A 82 -0.98 21.51 8.67
CA ASP A 82 -2.40 21.79 8.54
C ASP A 82 -2.92 21.18 7.24
N ARG A 83 -3.35 19.94 7.34
CA ARG A 83 -3.93 19.14 6.24
C ARG A 83 -4.75 17.99 6.81
N SER A 84 -5.71 17.50 6.04
CA SER A 84 -6.43 16.28 6.32
C SER A 84 -6.02 15.17 5.34
N THR A 85 -6.05 13.94 5.81
CA THR A 85 -5.66 12.77 5.00
C THR A 85 -6.71 11.69 5.12
N ARG A 86 -6.94 10.94 4.04
CA ARG A 86 -7.82 9.77 4.05
C ARG A 86 -7.39 8.74 3.02
N ILE A 87 -7.69 7.49 3.31
CA ILE A 87 -7.59 6.38 2.37
C ILE A 87 -8.91 6.31 1.59
N LEU A 88 -8.84 6.34 0.26
CA LEU A 88 -10.00 6.24 -0.61
C LEU A 88 -10.31 4.80 -1.00
N SER A 89 -9.28 4.00 -1.26
CA SER A 89 -9.42 2.58 -1.58
C SER A 89 -8.14 1.80 -1.31
N ILE A 90 -8.31 0.52 -1.02
CA ILE A 90 -7.25 -0.49 -0.96
C ILE A 90 -7.70 -1.67 -1.82
N SER A 91 -6.77 -2.22 -2.59
CA SER A 91 -6.96 -3.46 -3.32
C SER A 91 -5.67 -4.27 -3.23
N TYR A 92 -5.79 -5.58 -2.99
CA TYR A 92 -4.61 -6.44 -2.86
C TYR A 92 -4.85 -7.84 -3.40
N ALA A 93 -3.77 -8.48 -3.80
CA ALA A 93 -3.75 -9.85 -4.26
C ALA A 93 -2.42 -10.49 -3.85
N ASN A 94 -2.47 -11.50 -2.98
CA ASN A 94 -1.28 -12.18 -2.46
C ASN A 94 -0.27 -11.18 -1.87
N ASN A 95 0.88 -11.01 -2.49
CA ASN A 95 1.99 -10.18 -1.98
C ASN A 95 2.03 -8.75 -2.56
N ALA A 96 1.04 -8.36 -3.36
CA ALA A 96 0.97 -7.05 -3.98
C ALA A 96 -0.31 -6.32 -3.62
N ALA A 97 -0.21 -5.01 -3.37
CA ALA A 97 -1.35 -4.16 -3.07
C ALA A 97 -1.23 -2.80 -3.76
N THR A 98 -2.38 -2.18 -3.92
CA THR A 98 -2.49 -0.77 -4.29
C THR A 98 -3.36 -0.05 -3.29
N ALA A 99 -3.03 1.22 -3.00
CA ALA A 99 -3.89 2.09 -2.22
C ALA A 99 -4.01 3.45 -2.93
N ILE A 100 -5.21 4.03 -2.90
CA ILE A 100 -5.44 5.38 -3.34
C ILE A 100 -5.74 6.21 -2.10
N THR A 101 -5.02 7.33 -1.94
CA THR A 101 -5.21 8.23 -0.81
C THR A 101 -5.43 9.66 -1.27
N GLU A 102 -6.04 10.44 -0.41
CA GLU A 102 -6.24 11.88 -0.62
C GLU A 102 -5.63 12.63 0.56
N THR A 103 -4.86 13.65 0.24
CA THR A 103 -4.37 14.65 1.20
C THR A 103 -4.92 16.01 0.78
N GLU A 104 -5.74 16.62 1.64
CA GLU A 104 -6.35 17.93 1.40
C GLU A 104 -5.59 19.00 2.17
N TYR A 105 -5.17 20.02 1.44
CA TYR A 105 -4.55 21.25 1.93
C TYR A 105 -5.53 22.43 1.78
N ALA A 106 -5.22 23.58 2.32
CA ALA A 106 -6.06 24.78 2.24
C ALA A 106 -6.40 25.21 0.80
N THR A 107 -5.58 24.91 -0.19
CA THR A 107 -5.73 25.40 -1.58
C THR A 107 -5.81 24.32 -2.65
N ASN A 108 -5.52 23.09 -2.32
CA ASN A 108 -5.48 21.99 -3.28
C ASN A 108 -5.54 20.63 -2.58
N LYS A 109 -5.73 19.58 -3.37
CA LYS A 109 -5.62 18.19 -2.92
C LYS A 109 -4.49 17.48 -3.65
N ILE A 110 -3.95 16.48 -3.01
CA ILE A 110 -3.06 15.50 -3.63
C ILE A 110 -3.77 14.15 -3.62
N ILE A 111 -3.89 13.55 -4.79
CA ILE A 111 -4.34 12.17 -4.94
C ILE A 111 -3.10 11.32 -5.17
N ASP A 112 -2.86 10.39 -4.27
CA ASP A 112 -1.75 9.45 -4.34
C ASP A 112 -2.23 8.08 -4.82
N MET A 113 -1.45 7.48 -5.69
CA MET A 113 -1.54 6.08 -6.08
C MET A 113 -0.30 5.38 -5.55
N LEU A 114 -0.49 4.52 -4.57
CA LEU A 114 0.55 3.79 -3.87
C LEU A 114 0.57 2.35 -4.36
N ASN A 115 1.76 1.80 -4.63
CA ASN A 115 1.94 0.37 -4.81
C ASN A 115 2.74 -0.17 -3.63
N LEU A 116 2.30 -1.31 -3.09
CA LEU A 116 2.90 -1.94 -1.93
C LEU A 116 3.25 -3.40 -2.25
N LEU A 117 4.27 -3.88 -1.56
CA LEU A 117 4.65 -5.29 -1.55
C LEU A 117 4.73 -5.80 -0.11
N LYS A 118 4.37 -7.07 0.06
CA LYS A 118 4.54 -7.79 1.32
C LYS A 118 5.97 -8.32 1.41
N VAL A 119 6.73 -7.83 2.39
CA VAL A 119 8.12 -8.20 2.63
C VAL A 119 8.20 -8.87 4.01
N GLY A 120 8.32 -10.19 4.01
CA GLY A 120 8.15 -10.96 5.23
C GLY A 120 6.72 -10.88 5.74
N ASN A 121 6.53 -10.34 6.95
CA ASN A 121 5.21 -10.13 7.54
C ASN A 121 4.69 -8.68 7.40
N ASP A 122 5.50 -7.79 6.85
CA ASP A 122 5.20 -6.37 6.74
C ASP A 122 4.85 -5.97 5.31
N TRP A 123 3.95 -5.00 5.17
CA TRP A 123 3.71 -4.34 3.91
C TRP A 123 4.57 -3.08 3.81
N LYS A 124 5.11 -2.81 2.60
CA LYS A 124 5.94 -1.64 2.33
C LYS A 124 5.53 -0.96 1.03
N ILE A 125 5.46 0.36 1.04
CA ILE A 125 5.24 1.16 -0.16
C ILE A 125 6.51 1.12 -1.01
N VAL A 126 6.41 0.65 -2.25
CA VAL A 126 7.53 0.54 -3.20
C VAL A 126 7.52 1.66 -4.23
N SER A 127 6.36 2.22 -4.52
CA SER A 127 6.26 3.39 -5.39
C SER A 127 5.04 4.25 -5.04
N ARG A 128 5.18 5.55 -5.28
CA ARG A 128 4.13 6.53 -5.16
C ARG A 128 4.07 7.35 -6.44
N VAL A 129 2.91 7.37 -7.09
CA VAL A 129 2.60 8.33 -8.15
C VAL A 129 1.51 9.24 -7.63
N TYR A 130 1.64 10.55 -7.86
CA TYR A 130 0.62 11.49 -7.37
C TYR A 130 0.24 12.54 -8.39
N SER A 131 -0.96 13.05 -8.26
CA SER A 131 -1.46 14.22 -8.98
C SER A 131 -1.92 15.29 -7.98
N ARG A 132 -1.75 16.55 -8.36
CA ARG A 132 -2.31 17.69 -7.63
C ARG A 132 -3.56 18.17 -8.36
N VAL A 133 -4.63 18.33 -7.62
CA VAL A 133 -5.97 18.68 -8.16
C VAL A 133 -6.58 19.83 -7.37
N GLY A 134 -7.59 20.46 -7.94
CA GLY A 134 -8.37 21.51 -7.26
C GLY A 134 -9.21 20.95 -6.10
N LEU A 135 -9.69 21.82 -5.21
CA LEU A 135 -10.51 21.42 -4.07
C LEU A 135 -11.88 20.87 -4.48
N ASP A 136 -12.41 21.33 -5.58
CA ASP A 136 -13.68 20.94 -6.18
C ASP A 136 -13.60 19.65 -7.02
N GLU A 137 -12.37 19.21 -7.32
CA GLU A 137 -12.15 17.97 -8.06
C GLU A 137 -12.16 16.75 -7.12
N SER A 138 -12.73 15.65 -7.59
CA SER A 138 -12.73 14.37 -6.89
C SER A 138 -12.25 13.27 -7.81
N LEU A 139 -11.85 12.13 -7.26
CA LEU A 139 -11.44 10.96 -8.07
C LEU A 139 -12.54 10.55 -9.06
N ALA A 140 -13.81 10.69 -8.67
CA ALA A 140 -14.95 10.38 -9.53
C ALA A 140 -15.11 11.36 -10.71
N THR A 141 -14.68 12.64 -10.55
CA THR A 141 -14.70 13.66 -11.61
C THR A 141 -13.45 13.64 -12.47
N LEU A 142 -12.33 13.10 -11.96
CA LEU A 142 -11.04 13.04 -12.63
C LEU A 142 -10.86 11.81 -13.52
N GLY A 143 -11.68 10.80 -13.36
CA GLY A 143 -11.59 9.55 -14.11
C GLY A 143 -12.93 9.09 -14.61
N GLU A 144 -13.14 9.10 -15.94
CA GLU A 144 -14.01 8.11 -16.53
C GLU A 144 -13.38 6.75 -16.22
N THR A 145 -13.88 6.06 -15.20
CA THR A 145 -13.63 4.62 -15.05
C THR A 145 -14.34 3.94 -16.20
N LYS A 146 -13.68 3.86 -17.37
CA LYS A 146 -14.07 2.89 -18.38
C LYS A 146 -13.92 1.54 -17.70
N SER A 147 -15.04 0.99 -17.27
CA SER A 147 -15.13 -0.41 -16.89
C SER A 147 -14.49 -1.22 -18.03
N VAL A 148 -13.33 -1.80 -17.76
CA VAL A 148 -12.76 -2.77 -18.69
C VAL A 148 -13.72 -3.94 -18.67
N SER A 149 -14.58 -4.00 -19.69
CA SER A 149 -15.51 -5.11 -19.87
C SER A 149 -14.69 -6.40 -19.86
N LYS A 150 -15.09 -7.32 -18.97
CA LYS A 150 -14.54 -8.67 -18.88
C LYS A 150 -14.37 -9.23 -20.30
N PRO A 151 -13.18 -9.76 -20.66
CA PRO A 151 -12.99 -10.36 -21.98
C PRO A 151 -14.03 -11.46 -22.17
N THR A 152 -14.91 -11.30 -23.15
CA THR A 152 -15.83 -12.36 -23.55
C THR A 152 -14.97 -13.50 -24.07
N ALA A 153 -15.02 -14.64 -23.39
CA ALA A 153 -14.31 -15.83 -23.80
C ALA A 153 -14.75 -16.20 -25.24
N ALA A 154 -13.88 -15.92 -26.19
CA ALA A 154 -14.07 -16.40 -27.56
C ALA A 154 -14.08 -17.91 -27.51
N LYS A 155 -15.18 -18.53 -27.96
CA LYS A 155 -15.28 -19.97 -28.13
C LYS A 155 -14.17 -20.41 -29.07
N SER A 156 -13.14 -21.08 -28.56
CA SER A 156 -12.09 -21.67 -29.37
C SER A 156 -12.68 -22.86 -30.13
N LYS A 157 -12.72 -22.71 -31.46
CA LYS A 157 -12.98 -23.80 -32.39
C LYS A 157 -11.78 -24.76 -32.30
N ALA A 158 -12.05 -26.01 -31.96
CA ALA A 158 -11.04 -27.05 -31.84
C ALA A 158 -10.18 -27.12 -33.12
N ALA A 159 -8.88 -26.96 -32.99
CA ALA A 159 -7.89 -27.24 -34.00
C ALA A 159 -7.01 -28.42 -33.54
N ALA A 160 -6.68 -29.28 -34.47
CA ALA A 160 -6.00 -30.56 -34.35
C ALA A 160 -4.57 -30.44 -33.74
N PRO A 161 -3.97 -31.52 -33.20
CA PRO A 161 -2.72 -31.47 -32.45
C PRO A 161 -1.51 -31.28 -33.36
N ALA A 162 -0.68 -30.27 -33.07
CA ALA A 162 0.62 -30.04 -33.68
C ALA A 162 1.77 -30.57 -32.80
N PRO A 163 2.94 -30.87 -33.39
CA PRO A 163 3.96 -31.73 -32.79
C PRO A 163 4.76 -31.06 -31.68
N LYS A 164 5.20 -31.88 -30.72
CA LYS A 164 6.00 -31.52 -29.55
C LYS A 164 7.32 -30.85 -29.95
N LYS A 165 7.52 -29.58 -29.56
CA LYS A 165 8.83 -28.92 -29.51
C LYS A 165 9.45 -29.04 -28.13
N LYS A 166 10.76 -29.29 -28.11
CA LYS A 166 11.62 -29.41 -26.94
C LYS A 166 11.52 -28.16 -26.06
N VAL A 167 11.42 -28.42 -24.75
CA VAL A 167 11.53 -27.42 -23.70
C VAL A 167 12.99 -26.96 -23.64
N VAL A 168 13.23 -25.68 -23.86
CA VAL A 168 14.44 -24.99 -23.44
C VAL A 168 14.07 -24.30 -22.14
N ALA A 169 14.82 -24.61 -21.08
CA ALA A 169 14.70 -23.90 -19.82
C ALA A 169 15.16 -22.46 -20.04
N ASP A 170 14.30 -21.51 -19.74
CA ASP A 170 14.66 -20.11 -19.64
C ASP A 170 14.47 -19.69 -18.20
N ASP A 171 15.57 -19.31 -17.64
CA ASP A 171 15.80 -18.82 -16.31
C ASP A 171 15.82 -17.31 -16.39
N GLY A 172 14.90 -16.71 -15.75
CA GLY A 172 15.00 -15.29 -15.56
C GLY A 172 13.68 -14.57 -15.54
N TRP A 173 13.22 -14.34 -14.38
CA TRP A 173 12.72 -13.14 -13.71
C TRP A 173 12.42 -13.48 -12.26
#